data_64dfe5b4cf976af431399a4ec22ce8dd
#
_entry.id   64dfe5b4cf976af431399a4ec22ce8dd
#
_cell.length_a   1.000
_cell.length_b   1.000
_cell.length_c   1.000
_cell.angle_alpha   90.00
_cell.angle_beta   90.00
_cell.angle_gamma   90.00
#
_symmetry.space_group_name_H-M   'P 1'
#
loop_
_entity.id
_entity.type
_entity.pdbx_description
1 polymer ?
#
loop_
_entity_poly.entity_id
_entity_poly.type
_entity_poly.pdbx_seq_one_letter_code
_entity_poly.pdbx_strand_id
1 'polypeptide(L)'
;MRIAFTGVQCTGKTTLINALKADPLFEGFTVIKESIRSLKDKGYHINEDGNDDTQIAVMNAHIMNLIPSETLIDRCAIDGLCYGEYSFNHNKISIDTLNFCRVVWELTRDYYDFIFYIRPEFDMVEDGTRSTNSEFRDEVLKIFDKYIAESYNRNVDYYGKNNNNIYMISGTVEQRVQQVKQALIDKKKFIDGVIL
;
A
#
# COMPACT_ATOMS: atom_id res chain seq x y z
N MET A 1 -5.09 -10.96 -11.04
CA MET A 1 -4.85 -9.50 -10.85
C MET A 1 -4.70 -9.21 -9.37
N ARG A 2 -3.68 -8.43 -8.98
CA ARG A 2 -3.41 -8.02 -7.59
C ARG A 2 -3.53 -6.51 -7.48
N ILE A 3 -4.51 -6.04 -6.73
CA ILE A 3 -4.83 -4.62 -6.56
C ILE A 3 -4.57 -4.25 -5.10
N ALA A 4 -3.56 -3.43 -4.86
CA ALA A 4 -3.18 -2.99 -3.52
C ALA A 4 -3.63 -1.56 -3.24
N PHE A 5 -3.96 -1.28 -1.98
CA PHE A 5 -4.32 0.04 -1.48
C PHE A 5 -3.34 0.44 -0.39
N THR A 6 -2.61 1.53 -0.59
CA THR A 6 -1.52 1.97 0.27
C THR A 6 -1.72 3.40 0.79
N GLY A 7 -0.99 3.76 1.83
CA GLY A 7 -1.00 5.07 2.47
C GLY A 7 -1.10 4.96 3.99
N VAL A 8 -0.91 6.08 4.69
CA VAL A 8 -0.94 6.15 6.15
C VAL A 8 -2.28 5.70 6.74
N GLN A 9 -2.35 5.55 8.06
CA GLN A 9 -3.60 5.19 8.75
C GLN A 9 -4.70 6.25 8.53
N CYS A 10 -5.95 5.83 8.72
CA CYS A 10 -7.16 6.68 8.64
C CYS A 10 -7.37 7.37 7.29
N THR A 11 -6.97 6.74 6.17
CA THR A 11 -7.22 7.27 4.81
C THR A 11 -8.43 6.64 4.12
N GLY A 12 -9.16 5.73 4.78
CA GLY A 12 -10.35 5.09 4.24
C GLY A 12 -10.10 3.87 3.33
N LYS A 13 -8.89 3.29 3.33
CA LYS A 13 -8.54 2.09 2.52
C LYS A 13 -9.52 0.95 2.71
N THR A 14 -9.74 0.52 3.94
CA THR A 14 -10.62 -0.60 4.26
C THR A 14 -12.07 -0.32 3.84
N THR A 15 -12.55 0.92 3.99
CA THR A 15 -13.89 1.33 3.53
C THR A 15 -14.01 1.21 2.01
N LEU A 16 -13.00 1.69 1.28
CA LEU A 16 -12.94 1.58 -0.17
C LEU A 16 -12.91 0.10 -0.62
N ILE A 17 -12.06 -0.73 0.00
CA ILE A 17 -11.98 -2.17 -0.31
C ILE A 17 -13.33 -2.85 -0.12
N ASN A 18 -14.05 -2.54 0.96
CA ASN A 18 -15.37 -3.09 1.21
C ASN A 18 -16.39 -2.65 0.15
N ALA A 19 -16.34 -1.38 -0.29
CA ALA A 19 -17.19 -0.88 -1.37
C ALA A 19 -16.88 -1.55 -2.72
N LEU A 20 -15.60 -1.74 -3.05
CA LEU A 20 -15.18 -2.47 -4.25
C LEU A 20 -15.60 -3.94 -4.19
N LYS A 21 -15.47 -4.60 -3.03
CA LYS A 21 -15.90 -6.00 -2.87
C LYS A 21 -17.40 -6.21 -3.09
N ALA A 22 -18.22 -5.18 -2.86
CA ALA A 22 -19.66 -5.19 -3.14
C ALA A 22 -20.00 -4.90 -4.60
N ASP A 23 -19.06 -4.43 -5.41
CA ASP A 23 -19.26 -4.12 -6.83
C ASP A 23 -19.10 -5.40 -7.68
N PRO A 24 -20.04 -5.71 -8.62
CA PRO A 24 -19.99 -6.91 -9.45
C PRO A 24 -18.69 -7.07 -10.25
N LEU A 25 -17.98 -5.97 -10.57
CA LEU A 25 -16.71 -6.02 -11.30
C LEU A 25 -15.63 -6.81 -10.51
N PHE A 26 -15.74 -6.85 -9.19
CA PHE A 26 -14.80 -7.54 -8.31
C PHE A 26 -15.37 -8.85 -7.73
N GLU A 27 -16.41 -9.39 -8.38
CA GLU A 27 -16.88 -10.73 -8.07
C GLU A 27 -15.74 -11.74 -8.28
N GLY A 28 -15.55 -12.64 -7.31
CA GLY A 28 -14.42 -13.60 -7.32
C GLY A 28 -13.13 -13.08 -6.67
N PHE A 29 -12.94 -11.76 -6.50
CA PHE A 29 -11.75 -11.24 -5.82
C PHE A 29 -11.77 -11.63 -4.33
N THR A 30 -10.61 -12.03 -3.81
CA THR A 30 -10.39 -12.24 -2.37
C THR A 30 -9.86 -10.96 -1.73
N VAL A 31 -10.41 -10.60 -0.55
CA VAL A 31 -9.89 -9.48 0.25
C VAL A 31 -8.78 -9.99 1.17
N ILE A 32 -7.59 -9.43 1.03
CA ILE A 32 -6.47 -9.63 1.95
C ILE A 32 -6.42 -8.44 2.91
N LYS A 33 -6.73 -8.72 4.17
CA LYS A 33 -6.78 -7.70 5.24
C LYS A 33 -5.39 -7.31 5.71
N GLU A 34 -5.29 -6.11 6.26
CA GLU A 34 -4.08 -5.60 6.92
C GLU A 34 -3.55 -6.60 7.97
N SER A 35 -2.28 -7.00 7.82
CA SER A 35 -1.64 -8.01 8.69
C SER A 35 -1.29 -7.49 10.08
N ILE A 36 -1.14 -6.16 10.26
CA ILE A 36 -0.66 -5.55 11.50
C ILE A 36 -1.54 -5.89 12.70
N ARG A 37 -2.86 -6.03 12.51
CA ARG A 37 -3.79 -6.41 13.60
C ARG A 37 -3.47 -7.81 14.11
N SER A 38 -3.22 -8.76 13.22
CA SER A 38 -2.87 -10.13 13.60
C SER A 38 -1.50 -10.23 14.27
N LEU A 39 -0.58 -9.32 13.94
CA LEU A 39 0.73 -9.23 14.61
C LEU A 39 0.58 -8.68 16.04
N LYS A 40 -0.27 -7.67 16.24
CA LYS A 40 -0.61 -7.17 17.58
C LYS A 40 -1.15 -8.29 18.47
N ASP A 41 -2.10 -9.08 17.95
CA ASP A 41 -2.70 -10.20 18.68
C ASP A 41 -1.67 -11.28 19.06
N LYS A 42 -0.58 -11.39 18.30
CA LYS A 42 0.57 -12.27 18.58
C LYS A 42 1.62 -11.66 19.49
N GLY A 43 1.40 -10.43 19.99
CA GLY A 43 2.29 -9.76 20.93
C GLY A 43 3.43 -8.95 20.32
N TYR A 44 3.42 -8.72 18.99
CA TYR A 44 4.38 -7.83 18.35
C TYR A 44 4.15 -6.36 18.75
N HIS A 45 5.24 -5.61 18.91
CA HIS A 45 5.20 -4.16 19.07
C HIS A 45 4.81 -3.52 17.72
N ILE A 46 3.78 -2.69 17.69
CA ILE A 46 3.27 -2.09 16.44
C ILE A 46 3.32 -0.56 16.48
N ASN A 47 3.04 0.06 15.34
CA ASN A 47 3.05 1.51 15.14
C ASN A 47 4.42 2.12 15.53
N GLU A 48 4.41 3.16 16.38
CA GLU A 48 5.62 3.85 16.84
C GLU A 48 6.61 2.93 17.57
N ASP A 49 6.14 1.85 18.19
CA ASP A 49 6.95 0.91 18.98
C ASP A 49 7.44 -0.30 18.15
N GLY A 50 7.19 -0.29 16.84
CA GLY A 50 7.67 -1.34 15.94
C GLY A 50 9.20 -1.51 15.99
N ASN A 51 9.66 -2.74 16.02
CA ASN A 51 11.06 -3.14 16.09
C ASN A 51 11.46 -4.04 14.91
N ASP A 52 12.69 -4.55 14.89
CA ASP A 52 13.21 -5.45 13.84
C ASP A 52 12.29 -6.64 13.61
N ASP A 53 11.86 -7.33 14.68
CA ASP A 53 10.98 -8.51 14.57
C ASP A 53 9.64 -8.15 13.91
N THR A 54 9.07 -7.02 14.29
CA THR A 54 7.81 -6.52 13.69
C THR A 54 7.98 -6.23 12.21
N GLN A 55 9.05 -5.52 11.83
CA GLN A 55 9.27 -5.16 10.43
C GLN A 55 9.54 -6.38 9.56
N ILE A 56 10.31 -7.34 10.04
CA ILE A 56 10.54 -8.61 9.34
C ILE A 56 9.21 -9.37 9.17
N ALA A 57 8.38 -9.45 10.22
CA ALA A 57 7.08 -10.12 10.15
C ALA A 57 6.12 -9.44 9.16
N VAL A 58 6.08 -8.09 9.14
CA VAL A 58 5.26 -7.30 8.20
C VAL A 58 5.70 -7.55 6.77
N MET A 59 6.99 -7.49 6.48
CA MET A 59 7.51 -7.71 5.13
C MET A 59 7.27 -9.13 4.63
N ASN A 60 7.44 -10.14 5.51
CA ASN A 60 7.09 -11.52 5.19
C ASN A 60 5.59 -11.67 4.87
N ALA A 61 4.71 -11.02 5.62
CA ALA A 61 3.28 -11.03 5.34
C ALA A 61 2.98 -10.42 3.97
N HIS A 62 3.63 -9.32 3.59
CA HIS A 62 3.46 -8.72 2.27
C HIS A 62 3.92 -9.64 1.13
N ILE A 63 5.01 -10.39 1.30
CA ILE A 63 5.45 -11.42 0.34
C ILE A 63 4.37 -12.50 0.20
N MET A 64 3.85 -13.03 1.32
CA MET A 64 2.84 -14.09 1.31
C MET A 64 1.53 -13.63 0.67
N ASN A 65 1.17 -12.35 0.82
CA ASN A 65 -0.01 -11.74 0.22
C ASN A 65 0.04 -11.71 -1.33
N LEU A 66 1.20 -11.95 -1.94
CA LEU A 66 1.36 -12.04 -3.40
C LEU A 66 1.10 -13.44 -3.97
N ILE A 67 0.93 -14.48 -3.12
CA ILE A 67 0.70 -15.85 -3.59
C ILE A 67 -0.65 -15.97 -4.32
N PRO A 68 -1.80 -15.49 -3.75
CA PRO A 68 -3.06 -15.57 -4.46
C PRO A 68 -3.16 -14.56 -5.61
N SER A 69 -3.92 -14.89 -6.63
CA SER A 69 -4.37 -13.98 -7.68
C SER A 69 -5.81 -13.52 -7.42
N GLU A 70 -6.30 -12.54 -8.19
CA GLU A 70 -7.64 -11.94 -8.02
C GLU A 70 -7.86 -11.44 -6.58
N THR A 71 -7.04 -10.44 -6.18
CA THR A 71 -7.01 -9.95 -4.80
C THR A 71 -7.15 -8.43 -4.70
N LEU A 72 -7.91 -7.98 -3.68
CA LEU A 72 -7.92 -6.62 -3.15
C LEU A 72 -7.11 -6.63 -1.83
N ILE A 73 -5.99 -5.94 -1.78
CA ILE A 73 -4.98 -6.05 -0.71
C ILE A 73 -4.96 -4.76 0.09
N ASP A 74 -5.27 -4.84 1.39
CA ASP A 74 -5.16 -3.72 2.33
C ASP A 74 -3.72 -3.62 2.83
N ARG A 75 -2.96 -2.69 2.27
CA ARG A 75 -1.52 -2.45 2.38
C ARG A 75 -0.65 -3.39 1.55
N CYS A 76 0.54 -2.91 1.18
CA CYS A 76 1.51 -3.67 0.39
C CYS A 76 2.95 -3.38 0.84
N ALA A 77 3.93 -3.92 0.14
CA ALA A 77 5.33 -3.87 0.59
C ALA A 77 5.88 -2.43 0.75
N ILE A 78 5.35 -1.45 0.01
CA ILE A 78 5.75 -0.04 0.20
C ILE A 78 5.33 0.49 1.57
N ASP A 79 4.19 0.04 2.12
CA ASP A 79 3.79 0.38 3.49
C ASP A 79 4.87 -0.10 4.49
N GLY A 80 5.27 -1.36 4.41
CA GLY A 80 6.33 -1.91 5.26
C GLY A 80 7.65 -1.16 5.13
N LEU A 81 8.04 -0.74 3.92
CA LEU A 81 9.22 0.09 3.71
C LEU A 81 9.09 1.47 4.35
N CYS A 82 7.95 2.17 4.17
CA CYS A 82 7.76 3.51 4.71
C CYS A 82 7.76 3.51 6.25
N TYR A 83 7.05 2.58 6.87
CA TYR A 83 7.07 2.42 8.34
C TYR A 83 8.43 1.94 8.84
N GLY A 84 9.15 1.11 8.08
CA GLY A 84 10.52 0.71 8.37
C GLY A 84 11.50 1.90 8.35
N GLU A 85 11.42 2.78 7.34
CA GLU A 85 12.26 3.99 7.33
C GLU A 85 11.96 4.93 8.50
N TYR A 86 10.69 5.09 8.86
CA TYR A 86 10.32 5.82 10.09
C TYR A 86 10.98 5.19 11.32
N SER A 87 10.83 3.88 11.51
CA SER A 87 11.39 3.16 12.66
C SER A 87 12.91 3.24 12.71
N PHE A 88 13.59 3.20 11.57
CA PHE A 88 15.03 3.38 11.47
C PHE A 88 15.46 4.80 11.87
N ASN A 89 14.78 5.83 11.39
CA ASN A 89 15.06 7.22 11.73
C ASN A 89 14.90 7.51 13.23
N HIS A 90 14.08 6.71 13.91
CA HIS A 90 13.88 6.76 15.37
C HIS A 90 14.70 5.72 16.15
N ASN A 91 15.71 5.08 15.53
CA ASN A 91 16.58 4.07 16.14
C ASN A 91 15.84 2.86 16.73
N LYS A 92 14.70 2.48 16.14
CA LYS A 92 13.87 1.33 16.55
C LYS A 92 14.24 0.04 15.83
N ILE A 93 14.82 0.15 14.64
CA ILE A 93 15.27 -0.98 13.83
C ILE A 93 16.71 -0.78 13.35
N SER A 94 17.36 -1.88 13.03
CA SER A 94 18.70 -1.91 12.44
C SER A 94 18.71 -1.48 10.97
N ILE A 95 19.89 -1.08 10.47
CA ILE A 95 20.09 -0.81 9.04
C ILE A 95 19.87 -2.05 8.18
N ASP A 96 20.16 -3.24 8.71
CA ASP A 96 19.97 -4.50 7.99
C ASP A 96 18.49 -4.78 7.77
N THR A 97 17.65 -4.53 8.77
CA THR A 97 16.20 -4.63 8.65
C THR A 97 15.63 -3.60 7.67
N LEU A 98 16.10 -2.35 7.70
CA LEU A 98 15.69 -1.36 6.70
C LEU A 98 16.10 -1.78 5.28
N ASN A 99 17.31 -2.30 5.09
CA ASN A 99 17.76 -2.79 3.80
C ASN A 99 16.94 -4.00 3.33
N PHE A 100 16.55 -4.89 4.23
CA PHE A 100 15.61 -5.96 3.93
C PHE A 100 14.26 -5.41 3.42
N CYS A 101 13.70 -4.38 4.07
CA CYS A 101 12.47 -3.73 3.59
C CYS A 101 12.63 -3.16 2.17
N ARG A 102 13.75 -2.51 1.89
CA ARG A 102 14.06 -1.96 0.56
C ARG A 102 14.15 -3.05 -0.50
N VAL A 103 14.87 -4.13 -0.22
CA VAL A 103 15.01 -5.26 -1.13
C VAL A 103 13.67 -5.92 -1.40
N VAL A 104 12.86 -6.15 -0.38
CA VAL A 104 11.52 -6.74 -0.56
C VAL A 104 10.65 -5.85 -1.43
N TRP A 105 10.62 -4.52 -1.21
CA TRP A 105 9.88 -3.61 -2.06
C TRP A 105 10.35 -3.68 -3.52
N GLU A 106 11.65 -3.57 -3.79
CA GLU A 106 12.19 -3.61 -5.15
C GLU A 106 11.90 -4.94 -5.88
N LEU A 107 11.92 -6.06 -5.17
CA LEU A 107 11.61 -7.37 -5.73
C LEU A 107 10.11 -7.62 -5.95
N THR A 108 9.25 -6.95 -5.20
CA THR A 108 7.80 -7.27 -5.19
C THR A 108 6.93 -6.22 -5.88
N ARG A 109 7.43 -5.00 -6.12
CA ARG A 109 6.65 -3.89 -6.66
C ARG A 109 5.96 -4.21 -7.99
N ASP A 110 6.59 -4.97 -8.86
CA ASP A 110 6.07 -5.32 -10.18
C ASP A 110 5.09 -6.51 -10.16
N TYR A 111 4.91 -7.16 -9.01
CA TYR A 111 3.90 -8.20 -8.82
C TYR A 111 2.49 -7.63 -8.57
N TYR A 112 2.38 -6.34 -8.22
CA TYR A 112 1.09 -5.66 -8.11
C TYR A 112 0.69 -5.13 -9.49
N ASP A 113 -0.50 -5.50 -9.96
CA ASP A 113 -1.04 -4.94 -11.19
C ASP A 113 -1.44 -3.47 -11.02
N PHE A 114 -1.94 -3.11 -9.82
CA PHE A 114 -2.30 -1.76 -9.43
C PHE A 114 -1.95 -1.52 -7.96
N ILE A 115 -1.41 -0.34 -7.68
CA ILE A 115 -1.19 0.19 -6.33
C ILE A 115 -1.90 1.53 -6.25
N PHE A 116 -2.98 1.62 -5.49
CA PHE A 116 -3.70 2.86 -5.27
C PHE A 116 -3.22 3.54 -4.00
N TYR A 117 -2.54 4.68 -4.16
CA TYR A 117 -2.07 5.50 -3.06
C TYR A 117 -3.13 6.50 -2.64
N ILE A 118 -3.47 6.51 -1.34
CA ILE A 118 -4.50 7.35 -0.75
C ILE A 118 -3.88 8.22 0.34
N ARG A 119 -3.88 9.53 0.11
CA ARG A 119 -3.45 10.52 1.10
C ARG A 119 -4.56 10.80 2.13
N PRO A 120 -4.20 11.29 3.34
CA PRO A 120 -5.19 11.70 4.32
C PRO A 120 -6.06 12.86 3.80
N GLU A 121 -7.38 12.69 3.88
CA GLU A 121 -8.38 13.72 3.57
C GLU A 121 -9.35 13.91 4.74
N PHE A 122 -9.19 13.10 5.80
CA PHE A 122 -10.06 13.10 6.97
C PHE A 122 -9.22 13.11 8.25
N ASP A 123 -9.84 13.59 9.33
CA ASP A 123 -9.26 13.51 10.65
C ASP A 123 -9.08 12.06 11.10
N MET A 124 -8.13 11.86 12.03
CA MET A 124 -7.89 10.55 12.61
C MET A 124 -9.03 10.13 13.52
N VAL A 125 -9.46 8.88 13.40
CA VAL A 125 -10.43 8.25 14.30
C VAL A 125 -9.74 7.12 15.04
N GLU A 126 -9.88 7.11 16.36
CA GLU A 126 -9.36 6.05 17.21
C GLU A 126 -10.14 4.74 17.00
N ASP A 127 -9.41 3.62 16.78
CA ASP A 127 -10.00 2.28 16.63
C ASP A 127 -9.31 1.23 17.53
N GLY A 128 -8.53 1.68 18.52
CA GLY A 128 -7.82 0.83 19.48
C GLY A 128 -6.62 0.05 18.90
N THR A 129 -6.34 0.17 17.62
CA THR A 129 -5.19 -0.48 16.96
C THR A 129 -4.26 0.54 16.31
N ARG A 130 -4.84 1.55 15.68
CA ARG A 130 -4.10 2.60 14.97
C ARG A 130 -3.61 3.65 15.94
N SER A 131 -2.40 4.14 15.71
CA SER A 131 -1.93 5.33 16.42
C SER A 131 -2.79 6.54 16.08
N THR A 132 -3.11 7.35 17.09
CA THR A 132 -3.73 8.68 16.96
C THR A 132 -2.69 9.80 17.02
N ASN A 133 -1.41 9.46 17.06
CA ASN A 133 -0.31 10.41 17.04
C ASN A 133 -0.20 11.08 15.65
N SER A 134 -0.48 12.37 15.59
CA SER A 134 -0.44 13.15 14.35
C SER A 134 0.99 13.35 13.84
N GLU A 135 1.97 13.55 14.72
CA GLU A 135 3.39 13.68 14.32
C GLU A 135 3.88 12.41 13.62
N PHE A 136 3.61 11.25 14.23
CA PHE A 136 3.92 9.96 13.63
C PHE A 136 3.32 9.83 12.24
N ARG A 137 2.02 10.13 12.08
CA ARG A 137 1.34 10.05 10.79
C ARG A 137 1.96 10.99 9.77
N ASP A 138 2.29 12.22 10.15
CA ASP A 138 2.81 13.24 9.25
C ASP A 138 4.26 12.93 8.82
N GLU A 139 5.07 12.35 9.70
CA GLU A 139 6.41 11.88 9.33
C GLU A 139 6.33 10.70 8.35
N VAL A 140 5.51 9.71 8.65
CA VAL A 140 5.32 8.57 7.76
C VAL A 140 4.72 9.01 6.41
N LEU A 141 3.81 9.99 6.39
CA LEU A 141 3.26 10.57 5.16
C LEU A 141 4.35 11.17 4.27
N LYS A 142 5.29 11.93 4.84
CA LYS A 142 6.43 12.50 4.09
C LYS A 142 7.30 11.39 3.46
N ILE A 143 7.48 10.28 4.19
CA ILE A 143 8.24 9.13 3.67
C ILE A 143 7.47 8.45 2.52
N PHE A 144 6.15 8.28 2.66
CA PHE A 144 5.32 7.79 1.54
C PHE A 144 5.43 8.69 0.32
N ASP A 145 5.25 10.00 0.47
CA ASP A 145 5.32 10.94 -0.65
C ASP A 145 6.68 10.87 -1.37
N LYS A 146 7.78 10.71 -0.63
CA LYS A 146 9.12 10.49 -1.18
C LYS A 146 9.18 9.20 -2.03
N TYR A 147 8.81 8.06 -1.46
CA TYR A 147 8.92 6.77 -2.17
C TYR A 147 7.94 6.64 -3.34
N ILE A 148 6.75 7.21 -3.22
CA ILE A 148 5.77 7.27 -4.32
C ILE A 148 6.32 8.11 -5.47
N ALA A 149 6.88 9.30 -5.19
CA ALA A 149 7.49 10.16 -6.21
C ALA A 149 8.70 9.50 -6.89
N GLU A 150 9.57 8.85 -6.11
CA GLU A 150 10.72 8.10 -6.65
C GLU A 150 10.27 6.95 -7.56
N SER A 151 9.25 6.19 -7.16
CA SER A 151 8.72 5.07 -7.94
C SER A 151 8.07 5.56 -9.24
N TYR A 152 7.40 6.72 -9.20
CA TYR A 152 6.79 7.33 -10.37
C TYR A 152 7.84 7.71 -11.42
N ASN A 153 8.96 8.27 -10.99
CA ASN A 153 10.05 8.73 -11.87
C ASN A 153 10.89 7.57 -12.46
N ARG A 154 10.94 6.41 -11.79
CA ARG A 154 11.72 5.23 -12.24
C ARG A 154 11.03 4.41 -13.32
N ASN A 155 9.72 4.54 -13.48
CA ASN A 155 8.92 3.65 -14.34
C ASN A 155 8.82 4.11 -15.80
N VAL A 156 9.65 5.06 -16.21
CA VAL A 156 9.79 5.43 -17.62
C VAL A 156 10.84 4.51 -18.24
N ASP A 157 10.41 3.64 -19.16
CA ASP A 157 11.33 2.75 -19.87
C ASP A 157 12.23 3.54 -20.87
N TYR A 158 13.19 2.83 -21.47
CA TYR A 158 14.13 3.41 -22.44
C TYR A 158 13.42 4.11 -23.63
N TYR A 159 12.17 3.76 -23.91
CA TYR A 159 11.36 4.34 -24.97
C TYR A 159 10.42 5.47 -24.49
N GLY A 160 10.58 5.92 -23.22
CA GLY A 160 9.74 6.95 -22.64
C GLY A 160 8.33 6.47 -22.23
N LYS A 161 8.08 5.15 -22.25
CA LYS A 161 6.81 4.56 -21.88
C LYS A 161 6.70 4.43 -20.38
N ASN A 162 5.66 5.02 -19.83
CA ASN A 162 5.41 4.93 -18.39
C ASN A 162 4.71 3.60 -18.05
N ASN A 163 5.45 2.67 -17.44
CA ASN A 163 4.92 1.39 -16.95
C ASN A 163 4.47 1.49 -15.48
N ASN A 164 4.06 2.68 -15.05
CA ASN A 164 3.68 2.91 -13.66
C ASN A 164 2.40 2.14 -13.31
N ASN A 165 2.47 1.36 -12.23
CA ASN A 165 1.35 0.67 -11.63
C ASN A 165 0.80 1.40 -10.39
N ILE A 166 1.33 2.60 -10.06
CA ILE A 166 0.93 3.41 -8.91
C ILE A 166 0.00 4.52 -9.37
N TYR A 167 -1.17 4.62 -8.75
CA TYR A 167 -2.23 5.59 -9.04
C TYR A 167 -2.60 6.34 -7.77
N MET A 168 -2.66 7.67 -7.85
CA MET A 168 -3.19 8.48 -6.75
C MET A 168 -4.70 8.62 -6.90
N ILE A 169 -5.44 8.37 -5.82
CA ILE A 169 -6.90 8.52 -5.78
C ILE A 169 -7.34 9.35 -4.58
N SER A 170 -8.44 10.09 -4.73
CA SER A 170 -8.92 11.07 -3.76
C SER A 170 -10.44 11.24 -3.81
N GLY A 171 -10.99 11.94 -2.82
CA GLY A 171 -12.42 12.28 -2.75
C GLY A 171 -13.26 11.28 -1.95
N THR A 172 -14.57 11.26 -2.21
CA THR A 172 -15.50 10.35 -1.52
C THR A 172 -15.25 8.89 -1.89
N VAL A 173 -15.85 7.97 -1.14
CA VAL A 173 -15.73 6.52 -1.44
C VAL A 173 -16.22 6.21 -2.85
N GLU A 174 -17.33 6.80 -3.26
CA GLU A 174 -17.91 6.62 -4.60
C GLU A 174 -16.98 7.15 -5.69
N GLN A 175 -16.37 8.31 -5.49
CA GLN A 175 -15.40 8.88 -6.43
C GLN A 175 -14.16 7.99 -6.54
N ARG A 176 -13.64 7.49 -5.41
CA ARG A 176 -12.49 6.57 -5.41
C ARG A 176 -12.81 5.24 -6.09
N VAL A 177 -14.02 4.68 -5.89
CA VAL A 177 -14.48 3.48 -6.61
C VAL A 177 -14.46 3.73 -8.12
N GLN A 178 -14.97 4.88 -8.58
CA GLN A 178 -14.94 5.22 -10.01
C GLN A 178 -13.52 5.39 -10.54
N GLN A 179 -12.61 6.01 -9.80
CA GLN A 179 -11.20 6.17 -10.18
C GLN A 179 -10.50 4.80 -10.31
N VAL A 180 -10.76 3.88 -9.39
CA VAL A 180 -10.24 2.50 -9.47
C VAL A 180 -10.76 1.82 -10.73
N LYS A 181 -12.07 1.84 -10.98
CA LYS A 181 -12.69 1.22 -12.18
C LYS A 181 -12.15 1.82 -13.47
N GLN A 182 -11.96 3.14 -13.52
CA GLN A 182 -11.42 3.82 -14.70
C GLN A 182 -9.98 3.39 -14.98
N ALA A 183 -9.12 3.31 -13.94
CA ALA A 183 -7.74 2.84 -14.10
C ALA A 183 -7.67 1.42 -14.67
N LEU A 184 -8.56 0.51 -14.23
CA LEU A 184 -8.64 -0.84 -14.77
C LEU A 184 -9.04 -0.86 -16.26
N ILE A 185 -10.02 -0.04 -16.63
CA ILE A 185 -10.48 0.10 -18.03
C ILE A 185 -9.34 0.64 -18.90
N ASP A 186 -8.66 1.68 -18.45
CA ASP A 186 -7.60 2.33 -19.21
C ASP A 186 -6.40 1.39 -19.44
N LYS A 187 -6.01 0.64 -18.41
CA LYS A 187 -4.95 -0.37 -18.55
C LYS A 187 -5.36 -1.50 -19.52
N LYS A 188 -6.61 -1.94 -19.47
CA LYS A 188 -7.11 -2.95 -20.38
C LYS A 188 -7.08 -2.46 -21.84
N LYS A 189 -7.59 -1.26 -22.11
CA LYS A 189 -7.55 -0.65 -23.45
C LYS A 189 -6.13 -0.54 -23.99
N PHE A 190 -5.18 -0.18 -23.12
CA PHE A 190 -3.77 -0.10 -23.46
C PHE A 190 -3.19 -1.46 -23.85
N ILE A 191 -3.51 -2.53 -23.10
CA ILE A 191 -3.05 -3.90 -23.38
C ILE A 191 -3.67 -4.42 -24.68
N ASP A 192 -4.97 -4.14 -24.91
CA ASP A 192 -5.71 -4.58 -26.10
C ASP A 192 -5.38 -3.73 -27.36
N GLY A 193 -4.48 -2.75 -27.26
CA GLY A 193 -4.05 -1.91 -28.39
C GLY A 193 -5.11 -0.90 -28.89
N VAL A 194 -6.11 -0.58 -28.06
CA VAL A 194 -7.23 0.33 -28.41
C VAL A 194 -6.87 1.80 -28.22
N ILE A 195 -5.76 2.10 -27.57
CA ILE A 195 -5.24 3.48 -27.43
C ILE A 195 -4.03 3.62 -28.34
N LEU A 196 -4.21 4.33 -29.42
CA LEU A 196 -3.16 4.86 -30.30
C LEU A 196 -2.60 6.16 -29.71
#